data_e80d8fe0d1dedb928c86246b55984095
#
_entry.id   e80d8fe0d1dedb928c86246b55984095
#
_cell.length_a   1.000
_cell.length_b   1.000
_cell.length_c   1.000
_cell.angle_alpha   90.00
_cell.angle_beta   90.00
_cell.angle_gamma   90.00
#
_symmetry.space_group_name_H-M   'P 1'
#
loop_
_entity.id
_entity.type
_entity.pdbx_description
1 polymer ?
#
loop_
_entity_poly.entity_id
_entity_poly.type
_entity_poly.pdbx_seq_one_letter_code
_entity_poly.pdbx_strand_id
1 'polypeptide(L)'
;MSVLMNLAIFPTDKGTSVSSEVSKVIKMIKESGVDYKLSAMSTVVETETMEEALAIVQKAYDILNPNSDRIYSAITFDIQNNKPYGRMKSKIESVEKKIGEVNHY
;
A
#
# COMPACT_ATOMS: atom_id res chain seq x y z
N MET A 1 17.29 -2.29 -5.47
CA MET A 1 16.30 -1.21 -5.47
C MET A 1 15.09 -1.62 -4.63
N SER A 2 14.56 -0.71 -3.87
CA SER A 2 13.36 -0.93 -3.09
C SER A 2 12.48 0.30 -3.14
N VAL A 3 11.21 0.11 -3.45
CA VAL A 3 10.19 1.16 -3.48
C VAL A 3 9.18 0.85 -2.38
N LEU A 4 9.10 1.72 -1.40
CA LEU A 4 8.01 1.68 -0.41
C LEU A 4 6.95 2.68 -0.85
N MET A 5 5.72 2.22 -0.92
CA MET A 5 4.57 3.05 -1.26
C MET A 5 3.57 3.02 -0.13
N ASN A 6 3.15 4.19 0.33
CA ASN A 6 2.05 4.31 1.27
C ASN A 6 0.82 4.76 0.48
N LEU A 7 -0.22 3.92 0.46
CA LEU A 7 -1.37 4.12 -0.41
C LEU A 7 -2.66 4.17 0.40
N ALA A 8 -3.40 5.26 0.24
CA ALA A 8 -4.78 5.34 0.68
C ALA A 8 -5.61 5.77 -0.53
N ILE A 9 -6.53 4.93 -0.99
CA ILE A 9 -7.38 5.21 -2.14
C ILE A 9 -8.79 4.71 -1.86
N PHE A 10 -9.77 5.58 -2.08
CA PHE A 10 -11.16 5.23 -1.81
C PHE A 10 -12.11 6.18 -2.55
N PRO A 11 -13.34 5.70 -2.86
CA PRO A 11 -14.35 6.58 -3.45
C PRO A 11 -14.93 7.51 -2.38
N THR A 12 -15.29 8.72 -2.79
CA THR A 12 -15.86 9.72 -1.88
C THR A 12 -17.37 9.92 -2.08
N ASP A 13 -17.97 9.16 -2.98
CA ASP A 13 -19.39 9.25 -3.33
C ASP A 13 -20.21 8.03 -2.84
N LYS A 14 -19.67 7.26 -1.89
CA LYS A 14 -20.29 6.03 -1.37
C LYS A 14 -20.72 6.15 0.10
N GLY A 15 -20.85 7.36 0.62
CA GLY A 15 -21.21 7.57 2.02
C GLY A 15 -20.01 7.44 2.96
N THR A 16 -20.28 7.14 4.22
CA THR A 16 -19.24 7.11 5.27
C THR A 16 -18.47 5.80 5.36
N SER A 17 -19.03 4.72 4.84
CA SER A 17 -18.36 3.42 4.84
C SER A 17 -17.97 3.02 3.42
N VAL A 18 -16.67 2.78 3.22
CA VAL A 18 -16.11 2.39 1.93
C VAL A 18 -15.43 1.02 2.00
N SER A 19 -15.67 0.26 3.07
CA SER A 19 -14.97 -1.02 3.28
C SER A 19 -15.22 -2.03 2.16
N SER A 20 -16.43 -2.04 1.59
CA SER A 20 -16.75 -2.93 0.46
C SER A 20 -15.89 -2.61 -0.76
N GLU A 21 -15.70 -1.32 -1.08
CA GLU A 21 -14.90 -0.90 -2.22
C GLU A 21 -13.40 -1.08 -1.96
N VAL A 22 -12.96 -0.69 -0.77
CA VAL A 22 -11.55 -0.80 -0.37
C VAL A 22 -11.11 -2.27 -0.31
N SER A 23 -11.98 -3.17 0.16
CA SER A 23 -11.63 -4.59 0.24
C SER A 23 -11.31 -5.21 -1.13
N LYS A 24 -11.95 -4.72 -2.19
CA LYS A 24 -11.63 -5.18 -3.56
C LYS A 24 -10.21 -4.78 -3.97
N VAL A 25 -9.79 -3.57 -3.58
CA VAL A 25 -8.43 -3.10 -3.84
C VAL A 25 -7.42 -3.91 -3.04
N ILE A 26 -7.68 -4.13 -1.76
CA ILE A 26 -6.78 -4.92 -0.91
C ILE A 26 -6.66 -6.37 -1.40
N LYS A 27 -7.77 -6.95 -1.87
CA LYS A 27 -7.74 -8.29 -2.47
C LYS A 27 -6.81 -8.33 -3.68
N MET A 28 -6.86 -7.32 -4.52
CA MET A 28 -5.97 -7.23 -5.69
C MET A 28 -4.51 -7.16 -5.24
N ILE A 29 -4.19 -6.34 -4.24
CA ILE A 29 -2.83 -6.22 -3.72
C ILE A 29 -2.34 -7.56 -3.17
N LYS A 30 -3.17 -8.22 -2.38
CA LYS A 30 -2.87 -9.54 -1.83
C LYS A 30 -2.57 -10.56 -2.93
N GLU A 31 -3.39 -10.57 -3.98
CA GLU A 31 -3.25 -11.52 -5.08
C GLU A 31 -2.08 -11.19 -6.01
N SER A 32 -1.57 -9.96 -5.98
CA SER A 32 -0.44 -9.56 -6.81
C SER A 32 0.89 -10.17 -6.35
N GLY A 33 0.95 -10.67 -5.11
CA GLY A 33 2.15 -11.28 -4.58
C GLY A 33 3.19 -10.30 -4.01
N VAL A 34 2.91 -9.00 -4.01
CA VAL A 34 3.81 -8.01 -3.40
C VAL A 34 3.70 -8.06 -1.88
N ASP A 35 4.75 -7.66 -1.19
CA ASP A 35 4.69 -7.48 0.25
C ASP A 35 3.83 -6.28 0.58
N TYR A 36 2.94 -6.43 1.54
CA TYR A 36 2.07 -5.34 1.96
C TYR A 36 1.68 -5.45 3.43
N LYS A 37 1.29 -4.33 4.01
CA LYS A 37 0.73 -4.25 5.36
C LYS A 37 -0.46 -3.31 5.34
N LEU A 38 -1.61 -3.81 5.76
CA LEU A 38 -2.82 -3.00 5.91
C LEU A 38 -2.85 -2.38 7.30
N SER A 39 -3.14 -1.09 7.36
CA SER A 39 -3.45 -0.40 8.62
C SER A 39 -4.81 0.26 8.53
N ALA A 40 -5.26 0.86 9.63
CA ALA A 40 -6.56 1.54 9.67
C ALA A 40 -6.62 2.76 8.75
N MET A 41 -5.48 3.34 8.38
CA MET A 41 -5.44 4.58 7.61
C MET A 41 -4.86 4.44 6.21
N SER A 42 -4.10 3.39 5.96
CA SER A 42 -3.43 3.23 4.67
C SER A 42 -2.86 1.82 4.53
N THR A 43 -2.41 1.51 3.32
CA THR A 43 -1.71 0.26 3.03
C THR A 43 -0.29 0.58 2.59
N VAL A 44 0.68 -0.08 3.20
CA VAL A 44 2.07 0.03 2.78
C VAL A 44 2.39 -1.15 1.87
N VAL A 45 2.99 -0.85 0.72
CA VAL A 45 3.37 -1.86 -0.28
C VAL A 45 4.85 -1.69 -0.56
N GLU A 46 5.56 -2.80 -0.69
CA GLU A 46 6.95 -2.76 -1.14
C GLU A 46 7.06 -3.46 -2.49
N THR A 47 7.74 -2.82 -3.45
CA THR A 47 8.04 -3.39 -4.76
C THR A 47 9.52 -3.23 -5.08
N GLU A 48 10.01 -4.00 -6.05
CA GLU A 48 11.40 -3.89 -6.49
C GLU A 48 11.59 -2.73 -7.47
N THR A 49 10.55 -2.36 -8.20
CA THR A 49 10.62 -1.31 -9.21
C THR A 49 9.48 -0.31 -9.05
N MET A 50 9.72 0.90 -9.55
CA MET A 50 8.68 1.93 -9.58
C MET A 50 7.54 1.53 -10.52
N GLU A 51 7.85 0.86 -11.62
CA GLU A 51 6.85 0.35 -12.55
C GLU A 51 5.85 -0.57 -11.88
N GLU A 52 6.34 -1.48 -11.04
CA GLU A 52 5.46 -2.38 -10.28
C GLU A 52 4.56 -1.62 -9.30
N ALA A 53 5.11 -0.61 -8.61
CA ALA A 53 4.33 0.21 -7.69
C ALA A 53 3.23 0.99 -8.43
N LEU A 54 3.56 1.58 -9.56
CA LEU A 54 2.60 2.31 -10.38
C LEU A 54 1.53 1.39 -10.98
N ALA A 55 1.88 0.15 -11.29
CA ALA A 55 0.92 -0.84 -11.76
C ALA A 55 -0.13 -1.16 -10.69
N ILE A 56 0.27 -1.21 -9.41
CA ILE A 56 -0.66 -1.39 -8.30
C ILE A 56 -1.64 -0.22 -8.24
N VAL A 57 -1.15 1.01 -8.40
CA VAL A 57 -1.99 2.21 -8.40
C VAL A 57 -3.00 2.16 -9.55
N GLN A 58 -2.55 1.81 -10.74
CA GLN A 58 -3.42 1.69 -11.91
C GLN A 58 -4.52 0.67 -11.70
N LYS A 59 -4.18 -0.50 -11.17
CA LYS A 59 -5.16 -1.55 -10.89
C LYS A 59 -6.17 -1.13 -9.84
N ALA A 60 -5.72 -0.42 -8.81
CA ALA A 60 -6.62 0.09 -7.77
C ALA A 60 -7.64 1.07 -8.37
N TYR A 61 -7.18 1.98 -9.22
CA TYR A 61 -8.05 2.91 -9.93
C TYR A 61 -9.04 2.15 -10.82
N ASP A 62 -8.58 1.18 -11.58
CA ASP A 62 -9.42 0.40 -12.51
C ASP A 62 -10.54 -0.34 -11.77
N ILE A 63 -10.29 -0.78 -10.54
CA ILE A 63 -11.29 -1.45 -9.72
C ILE A 63 -12.37 -0.47 -9.25
N LEU A 64 -11.98 0.73 -8.85
CA LEU A 64 -12.90 1.71 -8.28
C LEU A 64 -13.65 2.54 -9.32
N ASN A 65 -13.01 2.79 -10.45
CA ASN A 65 -13.50 3.72 -11.47
C ASN A 65 -14.92 3.43 -11.99
N PRO A 66 -15.29 2.17 -12.30
CA PRO A 66 -16.61 1.90 -12.91
C PRO A 66 -17.81 2.33 -12.06
N ASN A 67 -17.65 2.38 -10.74
CA ASN A 67 -18.74 2.64 -9.81
C ASN A 67 -18.55 3.90 -8.97
N SER A 68 -17.62 4.79 -9.36
CA SER A 68 -17.28 5.94 -8.55
C SER A 68 -17.15 7.21 -9.41
N ASP A 69 -17.86 8.26 -9.02
CA ASP A 69 -17.73 9.55 -9.67
C ASP A 69 -16.54 10.35 -9.15
N ARG A 70 -16.11 10.04 -7.93
CA ARG A 70 -14.97 10.73 -7.33
C ARG A 70 -14.16 9.75 -6.50
N ILE A 71 -12.87 9.70 -6.80
CA ILE A 71 -11.90 8.86 -6.10
C ILE A 71 -10.83 9.77 -5.52
N TYR A 72 -10.58 9.62 -4.22
CA TYR A 72 -9.49 10.31 -3.55
C TYR A 72 -8.34 9.35 -3.33
N SER A 73 -7.13 9.79 -3.62
CA SER A 73 -5.95 8.99 -3.33
C SER A 73 -4.86 9.86 -2.72
N ALA A 74 -4.21 9.32 -1.70
CA ALA A 74 -3.03 9.91 -1.10
C ALA A 74 -1.93 8.86 -1.19
N ILE A 75 -0.86 9.19 -1.90
CA ILE A 75 0.21 8.24 -2.20
C ILE A 75 1.55 8.91 -1.93
N THR A 76 2.39 8.25 -1.14
CA THR A 76 3.76 8.70 -0.94
C THR A 76 4.70 7.55 -1.22
N PHE A 77 5.90 7.88 -1.66
CA PHE A 77 6.93 6.92 -1.99
C PHE A 77 8.21 7.22 -1.22
N ASP A 78 8.87 6.14 -0.79
CA ASP A 78 10.24 6.20 -0.31
C ASP A 78 11.05 5.24 -1.18
N ILE A 79 11.85 5.79 -2.08
CA ILE A 79 12.58 5.03 -3.09
C ILE A 79 14.06 5.02 -2.72
N GLN A 80 14.63 3.82 -2.58
CA GLN A 80 16.06 3.68 -2.33
C GLN A 80 16.68 2.76 -3.38
N ASN A 81 17.37 3.36 -4.34
CA ASN A 81 17.97 2.63 -5.45
C ASN A 81 19.11 1.71 -5.03
N ASN A 82 19.80 2.04 -3.93
CA ASN A 82 20.96 1.29 -3.47
C ASN A 82 20.69 0.38 -2.27
N LYS A 83 19.42 0.21 -1.91
CA LYS A 83 19.01 -0.70 -0.84
C LYS A 83 18.32 -1.92 -1.42
N PRO A 84 18.55 -3.10 -0.85
CA PRO A 84 17.85 -4.30 -1.31
C PRO A 84 16.38 -4.27 -0.91
N TYR A 85 15.60 -5.06 -1.61
CA TYR A 85 14.21 -5.35 -1.26
C TYR A 85 14.14 -5.97 0.15
N GLY A 86 13.04 -5.67 0.87
CA GLY A 86 12.85 -6.17 2.22
C GLY A 86 12.94 -5.09 3.30
N ARG A 87 12.93 -3.80 2.92
CA ARG A 87 13.03 -2.69 3.86
C ARG A 87 11.85 -2.59 4.81
N MET A 88 10.66 -3.02 4.37
CA MET A 88 9.47 -2.98 5.23
C MET A 88 9.71 -3.81 6.49
N LYS A 89 10.31 -4.98 6.33
CA LYS A 89 10.66 -5.87 7.42
C LYS A 89 11.90 -5.40 8.17
N SER A 90 12.94 -4.99 7.47
CA SER A 90 14.21 -4.59 8.09
C SER A 90 14.09 -3.33 8.94
N LYS A 91 13.21 -2.40 8.58
CA LYS A 91 12.95 -1.21 9.40
C LYS A 91 12.34 -1.57 10.74
N ILE A 92 11.39 -2.50 10.75
CA ILE A 92 10.77 -2.99 11.98
C ILE A 92 11.81 -3.69 12.86
N GLU A 93 12.61 -4.58 12.27
CA GLU A 93 13.67 -5.31 12.99
C GLU A 93 14.69 -4.36 13.59
N SER A 94 15.05 -3.30 12.88
CA SER A 94 16.00 -2.29 13.33
C SER A 94 15.50 -1.57 14.59
N VAL A 95 14.21 -1.23 14.62
CA VAL A 95 13.60 -0.60 15.78
C VAL A 95 13.51 -1.59 16.95
N GLU A 96 13.10 -2.81 16.68
CA GLU A 96 12.96 -3.84 17.71
C GLU A 96 14.28 -4.19 18.38
N LYS A 97 15.38 -4.11 17.67
CA LYS A 97 16.72 -4.30 18.26
C LYS A 97 17.06 -3.24 19.31
N LYS A 98 16.48 -2.04 19.17
CA LYS A 98 16.78 -0.91 20.07
C LYS A 98 15.85 -0.84 21.27
N ILE A 99 14.57 -1.15 21.09
CA ILE A 99 13.54 -0.92 22.11
C ILE A 99 12.71 -2.15 22.43
N GLY A 100 12.96 -3.29 21.77
CA GLY A 100 12.14 -4.49 21.93
C GLY A 100 10.95 -4.53 21.00
N GLU A 101 10.11 -5.53 21.16
CA GLU A 101 8.99 -5.80 20.29
C GLU A 101 8.02 -4.59 20.17
N VAL A 102 7.57 -4.32 18.95
CA VAL A 102 6.58 -3.30 18.66
C VAL A 102 5.45 -3.90 17.83
N ASN A 103 4.27 -3.26 17.86
CA ASN A 103 3.15 -3.67 17.03
C ASN A 103 3.41 -3.26 15.58
N HIS A 104 3.27 -4.20 14.65
CA HIS A 104 3.56 -3.94 13.23
C HIS A 104 2.72 -4.81 12.28
N TYR A 105 1.61 -5.31 12.77
CA TYR A 105 0.69 -6.13 11.96
C TYR A 105 -0.40 -5.30 11.31
#